data_7342e8ecd232af31ebe1f9daae056347
#
_entry.id   7342e8ecd232af31ebe1f9daae056347
#
_cell.length_a   1.000
_cell.length_b   1.000
_cell.length_c   1.000
_cell.angle_alpha   90.00
_cell.angle_beta   90.00
_cell.angle_gamma   90.00
#
_symmetry.space_group_name_H-M   'P 1'
#
loop_
_entity.id
_entity.type
_entity.pdbx_description
1 polymer ?
#
loop_
_entity_poly.entity_id
_entity_poly.type
_entity_poly.pdbx_seq_one_letter_code
_entity_poly.pdbx_strand_id
1 'polypeptide(L)'
;MEFILSKINIVVFLFLAAMHLYWVCNGQLGIAATIPTKLNGKRVFTPSRFGTFIVAIGLFLFAVLNMVFDGLVQVPIAPSYVVYGMWIIAAIFLLRFIGDFKYVGITKRFRKSVFAQKDTYFFSPLCLFLFVSHVVLVID
;
A
#
# COMPACT_ATOMS: atom_id res chain seq x y z
N MET A 1 -2.51 -12.26 -19.12
CA MET A 1 -1.79 -11.13 -18.49
C MET A 1 -2.25 -10.96 -17.03
N GLU A 2 -3.52 -11.09 -16.76
CA GLU A 2 -4.18 -10.99 -15.43
C GLU A 2 -3.54 -11.89 -14.37
N PHE A 3 -3.31 -13.18 -14.71
CA PHE A 3 -2.69 -14.14 -13.80
C PHE A 3 -1.31 -13.73 -13.26
N ILE A 4 -0.49 -13.07 -14.09
CA ILE A 4 0.82 -12.55 -13.66
C ILE A 4 0.63 -11.32 -12.77
N LEU A 5 -0.30 -10.46 -13.12
CA LEU A 5 -0.58 -9.22 -12.41
C LEU A 5 -1.08 -9.47 -10.98
N SER A 6 -2.01 -10.42 -10.82
CA SER A 6 -2.49 -10.86 -9.50
C SER A 6 -1.35 -11.39 -8.62
N LYS A 7 -0.47 -12.24 -9.18
CA LYS A 7 0.69 -12.76 -8.43
C LYS A 7 1.68 -11.68 -8.01
N ILE A 8 1.92 -10.68 -8.87
CA ILE A 8 2.75 -9.54 -8.51
C ILE A 8 2.13 -8.78 -7.34
N ASN A 9 0.83 -8.52 -7.37
CA ASN A 9 0.12 -7.86 -6.27
C ASN A 9 0.25 -8.65 -4.97
N ILE A 10 0.06 -9.97 -5.00
CA ILE A 10 0.23 -10.85 -3.82
C ILE A 10 1.63 -10.69 -3.22
N VAL A 11 2.69 -10.81 -4.04
CA VAL A 11 4.07 -10.68 -3.58
C VAL A 11 4.34 -9.30 -2.99
N VAL A 12 3.88 -8.24 -3.66
CA VAL A 12 4.04 -6.86 -3.18
C VAL A 12 3.35 -6.68 -1.82
N PHE A 13 2.12 -7.13 -1.66
CA PHE A 13 1.40 -7.00 -0.39
C PHE A 13 2.02 -7.81 0.74
N LEU A 14 2.47 -9.03 0.47
CA LEU A 14 3.18 -9.84 1.46
C LEU A 14 4.49 -9.18 1.90
N PHE A 15 5.26 -8.62 0.95
CA PHE A 15 6.48 -7.89 1.26
C PHE A 15 6.19 -6.64 2.10
N LEU A 16 5.18 -5.85 1.73
CA LEU A 16 4.80 -4.66 2.49
C LEU A 16 4.28 -5.01 3.89
N ALA A 17 3.49 -6.07 4.04
CA ALA A 17 3.04 -6.56 5.33
C ALA A 17 4.22 -6.99 6.21
N ALA A 18 5.18 -7.74 5.67
CA ALA A 18 6.39 -8.17 6.36
C ALA A 18 7.24 -6.96 6.82
N MET A 19 7.40 -5.94 5.98
CA MET A 19 8.09 -4.70 6.34
C MET A 19 7.42 -3.97 7.51
N HIS A 20 6.08 -3.89 7.51
CA HIS A 20 5.35 -3.26 8.61
C HIS A 20 5.48 -4.06 9.91
N LEU A 21 5.44 -5.40 9.86
CA LEU A 21 5.72 -6.24 11.03
C LEU A 21 7.16 -6.07 11.54
N TYR A 22 8.13 -5.95 10.65
CA TYR A 22 9.52 -5.66 11.01
C TYR A 22 9.63 -4.33 11.79
N TRP A 23 8.89 -3.28 11.37
CA TRP A 23 8.87 -2.01 12.09
C TRP A 23 8.12 -2.09 13.43
N VAL A 24 7.08 -2.90 13.54
CA VAL A 24 6.41 -3.20 14.83
C VAL A 24 7.41 -3.80 15.84
N CYS A 25 8.33 -4.65 15.35
CA CYS A 25 9.40 -5.26 16.15
C CYS A 25 10.62 -4.34 16.38
N ASN A 26 10.48 -3.02 16.22
CA ASN A 26 11.54 -2.01 16.33
C ASN A 26 12.62 -2.04 15.24
N GLY A 27 12.35 -2.64 14.11
CA GLY A 27 13.22 -2.55 12.94
C GLY A 27 13.40 -1.09 12.48
N GLN A 28 14.62 -0.71 12.13
CA GLN A 28 14.95 0.68 11.75
C GLN A 28 15.16 0.84 10.24
N LEU A 29 15.31 -0.26 9.51
CA LEU A 29 15.59 -0.21 8.08
C LEU A 29 14.44 0.47 7.32
N GLY A 30 14.76 1.52 6.57
CA GLY A 30 13.81 2.23 5.71
C GLY A 30 12.81 3.13 6.43
N ILE A 31 12.72 3.10 7.76
CA ILE A 31 11.70 3.85 8.51
C ILE A 31 11.78 5.37 8.28
N ALA A 32 12.99 5.91 8.16
CA ALA A 32 13.21 7.34 7.89
C ALA A 32 12.68 7.77 6.52
N ALA A 33 12.64 6.85 5.55
CA ALA A 33 12.15 7.10 4.20
C ALA A 33 10.62 6.96 4.07
N THR A 34 9.95 6.41 5.08
CA THR A 34 8.51 6.11 5.05
C THR A 34 7.65 7.06 5.87
N ILE A 35 8.27 7.88 6.73
CA ILE A 35 7.56 8.86 7.58
C ILE A 35 7.74 10.27 7.02
N PRO A 36 6.63 10.99 6.72
CA PRO A 36 6.71 12.38 6.28
C PRO A 36 7.41 13.28 7.28
N THR A 37 8.29 14.16 6.79
CA THR A 37 9.02 15.14 7.60
C THR A 37 8.71 16.56 7.15
N LYS A 38 8.71 17.51 8.11
CA LYS A 38 8.62 18.94 7.87
C LYS A 38 9.96 19.46 7.31
N LEU A 39 9.98 20.71 6.83
CA LEU A 39 11.19 21.38 6.35
C LEU A 39 12.31 21.48 7.40
N ASN A 40 11.97 21.51 8.68
CA ASN A 40 12.91 21.51 9.80
C ASN A 40 13.41 20.11 10.20
N GLY A 41 13.13 19.07 9.40
CA GLY A 41 13.56 17.69 9.67
C GLY A 41 12.71 16.94 10.71
N LYS A 42 11.77 17.61 11.41
CA LYS A 42 10.90 16.95 12.38
C LYS A 42 9.85 16.10 11.68
N ARG A 43 9.57 14.91 12.22
CA ARG A 43 8.50 14.03 11.71
C ARG A 43 7.14 14.71 11.81
N VAL A 44 6.28 14.55 10.79
CA VAL A 44 4.91 15.07 10.80
C VAL A 44 4.07 14.34 11.85
N PHE A 45 4.29 13.04 11.98
CA PHE A 45 3.70 12.19 13.01
C PHE A 45 4.66 11.04 13.35
N THR A 46 4.45 10.43 14.51
CA THR A 46 5.17 9.20 14.89
C THR A 46 4.16 8.05 14.90
N PRO A 47 4.28 7.09 13.97
CA PRO A 47 3.36 5.96 13.95
C PRO A 47 3.43 5.17 15.26
N SER A 48 2.28 4.86 15.84
CA SER A 48 2.22 3.94 16.98
C SER A 48 2.49 2.51 16.50
N ARG A 49 3.04 1.67 17.38
CA ARG A 49 3.22 0.24 17.08
C ARG A 49 1.90 -0.43 16.75
N PHE A 50 0.84 -0.09 17.48
CA PHE A 50 -0.50 -0.62 17.24
C PHE A 50 -1.02 -0.22 15.86
N GLY A 51 -0.90 1.07 15.48
CA GLY A 51 -1.28 1.52 14.15
C GLY A 51 -0.50 0.84 13.03
N THR A 52 0.81 0.67 13.20
CA THR A 52 1.67 -0.04 12.24
C THR A 52 1.26 -1.51 12.12
N PHE A 53 0.90 -2.15 13.22
CA PHE A 53 0.42 -3.53 13.23
C PHE A 53 -0.93 -3.68 12.49
N ILE A 54 -1.86 -2.75 12.70
CA ILE A 54 -3.13 -2.73 11.93
C ILE A 54 -2.88 -2.61 10.43
N VAL A 55 -1.94 -1.76 10.02
CA VAL A 55 -1.56 -1.64 8.60
C VAL A 55 -0.96 -2.95 8.07
N ALA A 56 -0.11 -3.62 8.86
CA ALA A 56 0.45 -4.91 8.49
C ALA A 56 -0.63 -5.97 8.26
N ILE A 57 -1.62 -6.05 9.16
CA ILE A 57 -2.77 -6.94 9.00
C ILE A 57 -3.58 -6.59 7.75
N GLY A 58 -3.87 -5.30 7.53
CA GLY A 58 -4.61 -4.85 6.35
C GLY A 58 -3.92 -5.24 5.04
N LEU A 59 -2.61 -5.04 4.93
CA LEU A 59 -1.82 -5.43 3.77
C LEU A 59 -1.79 -6.95 3.58
N PHE A 60 -1.70 -7.72 4.67
CA PHE A 60 -1.80 -9.18 4.60
C PHE A 60 -3.18 -9.63 4.09
N LEU A 61 -4.26 -9.02 4.58
CA LEU A 61 -5.61 -9.31 4.09
C LEU A 61 -5.79 -8.94 2.61
N PHE A 62 -5.13 -7.87 2.12
CA PHE A 62 -5.11 -7.55 0.70
C PHE A 62 -4.40 -8.64 -0.12
N ALA A 63 -3.30 -9.20 0.39
CA ALA A 63 -2.65 -10.35 -0.24
C ALA A 63 -3.60 -11.56 -0.30
N VAL A 64 -4.26 -11.88 0.81
CA VAL A 64 -5.23 -13.00 0.87
C VAL A 64 -6.39 -12.77 -0.11
N LEU A 65 -6.92 -11.56 -0.20
CA LEU A 65 -8.00 -11.24 -1.13
C LEU A 65 -7.57 -11.44 -2.59
N ASN A 66 -6.35 -11.03 -2.94
CA ASN A 66 -5.78 -11.30 -4.27
C ASN A 66 -5.58 -12.81 -4.51
N MET A 67 -5.19 -13.59 -3.49
CA MET A 67 -5.11 -15.06 -3.60
C MET A 67 -6.49 -15.70 -3.83
N VAL A 68 -7.53 -15.20 -3.17
CA VAL A 68 -8.91 -15.65 -3.38
C VAL A 68 -9.39 -15.29 -4.79
N PHE A 69 -9.11 -14.07 -5.24
CA PHE A 69 -9.46 -13.62 -6.59
C PHE A 69 -8.76 -14.47 -7.67
N ASP A 70 -7.49 -14.82 -7.46
CA ASP A 70 -6.67 -15.66 -8.36
C ASP A 70 -7.05 -17.17 -8.28
N GLY A 71 -7.94 -17.56 -7.36
CA GLY A 71 -8.33 -18.95 -7.15
C GLY A 71 -7.32 -19.81 -6.39
N LEU A 72 -6.23 -19.21 -5.86
CA LEU A 72 -5.23 -19.92 -5.06
C LEU A 72 -5.78 -20.33 -3.69
N VAL A 73 -6.70 -19.55 -3.15
CA VAL A 73 -7.38 -19.82 -1.88
C VAL A 73 -8.87 -19.83 -2.13
N GLN A 74 -9.54 -20.92 -1.73
CA GLN A 74 -10.99 -21.03 -1.84
C GLN A 74 -11.65 -20.69 -0.50
N VAL A 75 -12.60 -19.78 -0.54
CA VAL A 75 -13.40 -19.38 0.61
C VAL A 75 -14.89 -19.43 0.26
N PRO A 76 -15.77 -19.79 1.19
CA PRO A 76 -17.21 -19.91 0.93
C PRO A 76 -17.90 -18.54 0.96
N ILE A 77 -17.42 -17.59 0.16
CA ILE A 77 -18.00 -16.25 -0.02
C ILE A 77 -18.39 -16.04 -1.48
N ALA A 78 -19.45 -15.25 -1.70
CA ALA A 78 -19.89 -14.94 -3.06
C ALA A 78 -18.80 -14.16 -3.81
N PRO A 79 -18.52 -14.47 -5.09
CA PRO A 79 -17.50 -13.79 -5.91
C PRO A 79 -17.67 -12.27 -5.95
N SER A 80 -18.91 -11.78 -5.89
CA SER A 80 -19.20 -10.33 -5.84
C SER A 80 -18.52 -9.60 -4.69
N TYR A 81 -18.43 -10.21 -3.50
CA TYR A 81 -17.74 -9.59 -2.37
C TYR A 81 -16.23 -9.51 -2.60
N VAL A 82 -15.65 -10.49 -3.29
CA VAL A 82 -14.23 -10.45 -3.68
C VAL A 82 -13.98 -9.28 -4.62
N VAL A 83 -14.83 -9.13 -5.63
CA VAL A 83 -14.77 -8.01 -6.60
C VAL A 83 -14.92 -6.66 -5.88
N TYR A 84 -15.87 -6.52 -4.96
CA TYR A 84 -16.00 -5.29 -4.16
C TYR A 84 -14.74 -5.02 -3.33
N GLY A 85 -14.14 -6.04 -2.75
CA GLY A 85 -12.88 -5.90 -2.02
C GLY A 85 -11.74 -5.43 -2.92
N MET A 86 -11.63 -5.93 -4.14
CA MET A 86 -10.63 -5.48 -5.13
C MET A 86 -10.83 -4.01 -5.50
N TRP A 87 -12.08 -3.55 -5.67
CA TRP A 87 -12.38 -2.13 -5.89
C TRP A 87 -12.03 -1.26 -4.69
N ILE A 88 -12.24 -1.73 -3.46
CA ILE A 88 -11.84 -1.03 -2.23
C ILE A 88 -10.32 -0.87 -2.19
N ILE A 89 -9.56 -1.91 -2.50
CA ILE A 89 -8.09 -1.83 -2.58
C ILE A 89 -7.67 -0.79 -3.63
N ALA A 90 -8.26 -0.84 -4.84
CA ALA A 90 -7.99 0.15 -5.88
C ALA A 90 -8.23 1.58 -5.38
N ALA A 91 -9.37 1.83 -4.74
CA ALA A 91 -9.72 3.14 -4.20
C ALA A 91 -8.73 3.62 -3.13
N ILE A 92 -8.30 2.74 -2.21
CA ILE A 92 -7.31 3.06 -1.17
C ILE A 92 -5.99 3.52 -1.81
N PHE A 93 -5.48 2.78 -2.80
CA PHE A 93 -4.21 3.12 -3.44
C PHE A 93 -4.33 4.33 -4.37
N LEU A 94 -5.48 4.58 -4.98
CA LEU A 94 -5.74 5.83 -5.70
C LEU A 94 -5.69 7.03 -4.75
N LEU A 95 -6.37 6.96 -3.61
CA LEU A 95 -6.35 8.02 -2.60
C LEU A 95 -4.93 8.24 -2.06
N ARG A 96 -4.18 7.16 -1.83
CA ARG A 96 -2.78 7.24 -1.39
C ARG A 96 -1.87 7.84 -2.47
N PHE A 97 -2.12 7.56 -3.74
CA PHE A 97 -1.40 8.17 -4.86
C PHE A 97 -1.67 9.68 -4.96
N ILE A 98 -2.94 10.09 -4.89
CA ILE A 98 -3.32 11.51 -4.86
C ILE A 98 -2.70 12.19 -3.63
N GLY A 99 -2.87 11.60 -2.45
CA GLY A 99 -2.29 12.04 -1.19
C GLY A 99 -3.07 13.13 -0.46
N ASP A 100 -2.41 13.76 0.51
CA ASP A 100 -2.99 14.76 1.40
C ASP A 100 -2.78 16.21 0.95
N PHE A 101 -2.32 16.43 -0.28
CA PHE A 101 -1.96 17.73 -0.88
C PHE A 101 -0.84 18.50 -0.17
N LYS A 102 -0.30 18.00 0.93
CA LYS A 102 0.72 18.70 1.71
C LYS A 102 2.02 17.94 1.82
N TYR A 103 1.99 16.70 2.30
CA TYR A 103 3.18 15.90 2.60
C TYR A 103 3.30 14.61 1.79
N VAL A 104 2.18 14.06 1.35
CA VAL A 104 2.05 12.70 0.81
C VAL A 104 1.41 12.73 -0.58
N GLY A 105 1.81 11.81 -1.46
CA GLY A 105 1.23 11.63 -2.79
C GLY A 105 1.82 12.55 -3.86
N ILE A 106 1.26 12.44 -5.07
CA ILE A 106 1.75 13.19 -6.24
C ILE A 106 1.46 14.70 -6.12
N THR A 107 0.41 15.08 -5.39
CA THR A 107 -0.06 16.46 -5.23
C THR A 107 0.62 17.23 -4.09
N LYS A 108 1.55 16.59 -3.35
CA LYS A 108 2.20 17.21 -2.18
C LYS A 108 2.93 18.51 -2.50
N ARG A 109 2.85 19.46 -1.59
CA ARG A 109 3.54 20.77 -1.67
C ARG A 109 4.98 20.70 -1.16
N PHE A 110 5.24 19.93 -0.10
CA PHE A 110 6.58 19.78 0.49
C PHE A 110 7.34 18.64 -0.17
N ARG A 111 8.33 18.98 -1.03
CA ARG A 111 9.06 18.03 -1.89
C ARG A 111 10.53 17.82 -1.51
N LYS A 112 11.06 18.57 -0.54
CA LYS A 112 12.51 18.59 -0.24
C LYS A 112 12.96 17.56 0.80
N SER A 113 12.06 16.87 1.50
CA SER A 113 12.44 15.85 2.50
C SER A 113 12.84 14.52 1.83
N VAL A 114 13.61 13.69 2.54
CA VAL A 114 13.97 12.32 2.08
C VAL A 114 12.71 11.52 1.80
N PHE A 115 11.70 11.58 2.68
CA PHE A 115 10.40 10.97 2.45
C PHE A 115 9.76 11.47 1.15
N ALA A 116 9.71 12.80 0.94
CA ALA A 116 9.05 13.37 -0.23
C ALA A 116 9.68 12.92 -1.55
N GLN A 117 11.00 12.76 -1.60
CA GLN A 117 11.70 12.22 -2.76
C GLN A 117 11.36 10.74 -2.97
N LYS A 118 11.44 9.92 -1.91
CA LYS A 118 11.07 8.49 -1.99
C LYS A 118 9.60 8.30 -2.33
N ASP A 119 8.71 9.16 -1.81
CA ASP A 119 7.29 9.13 -2.14
C ASP A 119 7.05 9.44 -3.62
N THR A 120 7.73 10.43 -4.19
CA THR A 120 7.60 10.78 -5.62
C THR A 120 8.14 9.70 -6.54
N TYR A 121 9.30 9.12 -6.23
CA TYR A 121 10.00 8.21 -7.14
C TYR A 121 9.69 6.73 -6.89
N PHE A 122 9.15 6.38 -5.75
CA PHE A 122 8.88 4.99 -5.39
C PHE A 122 7.46 4.75 -4.86
N PHE A 123 7.04 5.40 -3.79
CA PHE A 123 5.75 5.08 -3.15
C PHE A 123 4.55 5.51 -3.97
N SER A 124 4.56 6.69 -4.56
CA SER A 124 3.47 7.15 -5.42
C SER A 124 3.35 6.33 -6.71
N PRO A 125 4.44 6.03 -7.46
CA PRO A 125 4.38 5.09 -8.58
C PRO A 125 3.91 3.70 -8.20
N LEU A 126 4.32 3.17 -7.04
CA LEU A 126 3.86 1.89 -6.53
C LEU A 126 2.34 1.90 -6.25
N CYS A 127 1.84 2.96 -5.62
CA CYS A 127 0.42 3.12 -5.36
C CYS A 127 -0.39 3.25 -6.66
N LEU A 128 0.12 3.96 -7.65
CA LEU A 128 -0.49 4.04 -8.98
C LEU A 128 -0.51 2.66 -9.66
N PHE A 129 0.58 1.93 -9.60
CA PHE A 129 0.66 0.57 -10.13
C PHE A 129 -0.39 -0.34 -9.47
N LEU A 130 -0.47 -0.35 -8.13
CA LEU A 130 -1.45 -1.14 -7.40
C LEU A 130 -2.89 -0.73 -7.74
N PHE A 131 -3.17 0.56 -7.86
CA PHE A 131 -4.48 1.03 -8.33
C PHE A 131 -4.82 0.49 -9.72
N VAL A 132 -3.95 0.74 -10.70
CA VAL A 132 -4.20 0.34 -12.10
C VAL A 132 -4.30 -1.18 -12.22
N SER A 133 -3.43 -1.93 -11.54
CA SER A 133 -3.45 -3.40 -11.57
C SER A 133 -4.78 -3.98 -11.06
N HIS A 134 -5.33 -3.44 -9.96
CA HIS A 134 -6.62 -3.89 -9.44
C HIS A 134 -7.78 -3.51 -10.35
N VAL A 135 -7.74 -2.32 -10.96
CA VAL A 135 -8.76 -1.92 -11.95
C VAL A 135 -8.74 -2.86 -13.16
N VAL A 136 -7.56 -3.15 -13.70
CA VAL A 136 -7.42 -4.10 -14.83
C VAL A 136 -7.97 -5.48 -14.48
N LEU A 137 -7.58 -6.04 -13.32
CA LEU A 137 -8.02 -7.36 -12.87
C LEU A 137 -9.54 -7.48 -12.68
N VAL A 138 -10.23 -6.39 -12.41
CA VAL A 138 -11.69 -6.43 -12.16
C VAL A 138 -12.50 -6.14 -13.42
N ILE A 139 -11.92 -5.44 -14.40
CA ILE A 139 -12.63 -5.09 -15.64
C ILE A 139 -12.49 -6.19 -16.70
N ASP A 140 -11.36 -6.92 -16.72
CA ASP A 140 -11.12 -8.06 -17.61
C ASP A 140 -11.90 -9.28 -17.15
#